data_f32811cf1e5ed0e15faff491fdf8570d
#
_entry.id   f32811cf1e5ed0e15faff491fdf8570d
#
_cell.length_a   1.000
_cell.length_b   1.000
_cell.length_c   1.000
_cell.angle_alpha   90.00
_cell.angle_beta   90.00
_cell.angle_gamma   90.00
#
_symmetry.space_group_name_H-M   'P 1'
#
loop_
_entity.id
_entity.type
_entity.pdbx_description
1 polymer ?
#
loop_
_entity_poly.entity_id
_entity_poly.type
_entity_poly.pdbx_seq_one_letter_code
_entity_poly.pdbx_strand_id
1 'polypeptide(L)'
;MKKFKDNIDDFFKWVKGSELVELDDIDVSEDPVRPELTLGFRIIHGRKIFGLKYNEEIEAIVCIALCPEVPHTVREMDYMSQAANQDGKRGEIVVAYTVWSRKRGAGKQTIFITKKLVKDEMKNINRFITLSPLTPIATHFHIKHGAKLININATSQNFEYDFN
;
A
#
# COMPACT_ATOMS: atom_id res chain seq x y z
N MET A 1 26.14 -7.94 16.85
CA MET A 1 26.79 -7.44 15.62
C MET A 1 26.41 -8.22 14.37
N LYS A 2 26.43 -9.54 14.40
CA LYS A 2 26.05 -10.37 13.25
C LYS A 2 24.59 -10.15 12.78
N LYS A 3 23.62 -10.08 13.71
CA LYS A 3 22.20 -9.81 13.39
C LYS A 3 21.97 -8.43 12.76
N PHE A 4 22.70 -7.42 13.18
CA PHE A 4 22.55 -6.05 12.64
C PHE A 4 23.11 -5.96 11.22
N LYS A 5 24.24 -6.62 10.98
CA LYS A 5 24.87 -6.69 9.67
C LYS A 5 24.02 -7.48 8.68
N ASP A 6 23.48 -8.61 9.12
CA ASP A 6 22.59 -9.45 8.30
C ASP A 6 21.32 -8.67 7.91
N ASN A 7 20.74 -7.88 8.82
CA ASN A 7 19.57 -7.04 8.53
C ASN A 7 19.88 -5.91 7.53
N ILE A 8 21.05 -5.32 7.59
CA ILE A 8 21.49 -4.30 6.64
C ILE A 8 21.74 -4.91 5.26
N ASP A 9 22.41 -6.06 5.21
CA ASP A 9 22.67 -6.76 3.95
C ASP A 9 21.36 -7.19 3.29
N ASP A 10 20.39 -7.69 4.05
CA ASP A 10 19.06 -8.01 3.57
C ASP A 10 18.33 -6.76 3.06
N PHE A 11 18.42 -5.63 3.77
CA PHE A 11 17.83 -4.37 3.34
C PHE A 11 18.42 -3.91 1.98
N PHE A 12 19.74 -3.93 1.84
CA PHE A 12 20.37 -3.56 0.57
C PHE A 12 20.05 -4.53 -0.56
N LYS A 13 19.93 -5.81 -0.25
CA LYS A 13 19.49 -6.83 -1.19
C LYS A 13 18.10 -6.50 -1.74
N TRP A 14 17.15 -6.16 -0.87
CA TRP A 14 15.81 -5.77 -1.24
C TRP A 14 15.80 -4.48 -2.08
N VAL A 15 16.55 -3.47 -1.69
CA VAL A 15 16.62 -2.19 -2.40
C VAL A 15 17.28 -2.33 -3.77
N LYS A 16 18.34 -3.13 -3.89
CA LYS A 16 19.08 -3.30 -5.14
C LYS A 16 18.51 -4.33 -6.09
N GLY A 17 17.98 -5.43 -5.56
CA GLY A 17 17.52 -6.58 -6.35
C GLY A 17 16.01 -6.65 -6.52
N SER A 18 15.26 -5.78 -5.84
CA SER A 18 13.80 -5.77 -5.88
C SER A 18 13.27 -4.64 -6.73
N GLU A 19 12.15 -4.90 -7.40
CA GLU A 19 11.42 -3.87 -8.15
C GLU A 19 9.93 -3.96 -7.84
N LEU A 20 9.28 -2.81 -7.86
CA LEU A 20 7.82 -2.74 -7.75
C LEU A 20 7.24 -2.82 -9.16
N VAL A 21 6.44 -3.84 -9.43
CA VAL A 21 5.82 -4.08 -10.73
C VAL A 21 4.31 -3.96 -10.61
N GLU A 22 3.68 -3.39 -11.63
CA GLU A 22 2.22 -3.33 -11.70
C GLU A 22 1.69 -4.70 -12.11
N LEU A 23 0.65 -5.18 -11.38
CA LEU A 23 0.02 -6.48 -11.63
C LEU A 23 -1.42 -6.26 -12.09
N ASP A 24 -1.85 -7.04 -13.06
CA ASP A 24 -3.23 -7.06 -13.56
C ASP A 24 -3.99 -8.32 -13.14
N ASP A 25 -3.31 -9.27 -12.55
CA ASP A 25 -3.89 -10.54 -12.07
C ASP A 25 -3.20 -10.98 -10.77
N ILE A 26 -4.03 -11.34 -9.78
CA ILE A 26 -3.61 -11.92 -8.50
C ILE A 26 -4.67 -12.90 -8.03
N ASP A 27 -4.29 -13.82 -7.15
CA ASP A 27 -5.25 -14.61 -6.41
C ASP A 27 -5.75 -13.80 -5.19
N VAL A 28 -6.93 -13.19 -5.31
CA VAL A 28 -7.50 -12.32 -4.26
C VAL A 28 -7.79 -13.09 -2.97
N SER A 29 -7.93 -14.41 -3.03
CA SER A 29 -8.15 -15.24 -1.84
C SER A 29 -6.93 -15.28 -0.91
N GLU A 30 -5.75 -14.92 -1.41
CA GLU A 30 -4.53 -14.79 -0.60
C GLU A 30 -4.53 -13.54 0.28
N ASP A 31 -5.35 -12.54 -0.02
CA ASP A 31 -5.40 -11.29 0.74
C ASP A 31 -5.98 -11.52 2.14
N PRO A 32 -5.17 -11.44 3.21
CA PRO A 32 -5.67 -11.69 4.56
C PRO A 32 -6.45 -10.50 5.14
N VAL A 33 -6.39 -9.35 4.47
CA VAL A 33 -6.98 -8.10 4.95
C VAL A 33 -8.36 -7.87 4.34
N ARG A 34 -8.48 -8.01 3.02
CA ARG A 34 -9.71 -7.71 2.27
C ARG A 34 -9.99 -8.76 1.20
N PRO A 35 -10.18 -10.04 1.60
CA PRO A 35 -10.39 -11.10 0.62
C PRO A 35 -11.72 -10.96 -0.14
N GLU A 36 -12.66 -10.17 0.39
CA GLU A 36 -13.98 -9.89 -0.23
C GLU A 36 -13.90 -8.99 -1.46
N LEU A 37 -12.80 -8.23 -1.64
CA LEU A 37 -12.66 -7.34 -2.79
C LEU A 37 -12.22 -8.12 -4.02
N THR A 38 -12.99 -8.02 -5.09
CA THR A 38 -12.73 -8.72 -6.36
C THR A 38 -11.47 -8.18 -7.04
N LEU A 39 -10.93 -8.95 -7.96
CA LEU A 39 -9.84 -8.50 -8.82
C LEU A 39 -10.24 -7.26 -9.63
N GLY A 40 -11.45 -7.27 -10.21
CA GLY A 40 -11.97 -6.13 -10.97
C GLY A 40 -12.02 -4.84 -10.17
N PHE A 41 -12.43 -4.91 -8.90
CA PHE A 41 -12.42 -3.75 -8.01
C PHE A 41 -11.02 -3.12 -7.91
N ARG A 42 -9.99 -3.96 -7.83
CA ARG A 42 -8.61 -3.54 -7.55
C ARG A 42 -7.90 -2.89 -8.73
N ILE A 43 -8.43 -3.02 -9.94
CA ILE A 43 -7.79 -2.54 -11.16
C ILE A 43 -8.61 -1.51 -11.95
N ILE A 44 -9.81 -1.18 -11.47
CA ILE A 44 -10.71 -0.22 -12.12
C ILE A 44 -10.60 1.16 -11.44
N HIS A 45 -11.03 2.21 -12.15
CA HIS A 45 -11.08 3.59 -11.64
C HIS A 45 -9.73 4.13 -11.14
N GLY A 46 -8.65 3.83 -11.87
CA GLY A 46 -7.31 4.27 -11.52
C GLY A 46 -6.69 3.53 -10.34
N ARG A 47 -7.39 2.53 -9.78
CA ARG A 47 -6.83 1.67 -8.75
C ARG A 47 -5.80 0.73 -9.36
N LYS A 48 -4.77 0.42 -8.59
CA LYS A 48 -3.64 -0.39 -9.07
C LYS A 48 -3.20 -1.40 -8.03
N ILE A 49 -2.67 -2.50 -8.53
CA ILE A 49 -2.02 -3.54 -7.72
C ILE A 49 -0.54 -3.50 -8.07
N PHE A 50 0.30 -3.41 -7.04
CA PHE A 50 1.75 -3.54 -7.22
C PHE A 50 2.27 -4.75 -6.46
N GLY A 51 3.18 -5.48 -7.09
CA GLY A 51 3.92 -6.56 -6.48
C GLY A 51 5.39 -6.19 -6.30
N LEU A 52 5.96 -6.58 -5.18
CA LEU A 52 7.39 -6.50 -4.96
C LEU A 52 8.02 -7.76 -5.54
N LYS A 53 8.71 -7.61 -6.66
CA LYS A 53 9.35 -8.72 -7.39
C LYS A 53 10.82 -8.80 -7.00
N TYR A 54 11.24 -10.00 -6.62
CA TYR A 54 12.63 -10.32 -6.33
C TYR A 54 12.94 -11.72 -6.85
N ASN A 55 14.01 -11.88 -7.63
CA ASN A 55 14.40 -13.17 -8.24
C ASN A 55 13.23 -13.86 -8.98
N GLU A 56 12.49 -13.10 -9.81
CA GLU A 56 11.35 -13.57 -10.61
C GLU A 56 10.12 -14.00 -9.77
N GLU A 57 10.11 -13.77 -8.46
CA GLU A 57 8.99 -14.07 -7.57
C GLU A 57 8.37 -12.79 -6.99
N ILE A 58 7.04 -12.78 -6.88
CA ILE A 58 6.31 -11.73 -6.17
C ILE A 58 6.28 -12.10 -4.68
N GLU A 59 6.88 -11.26 -3.85
CA GLU A 59 7.05 -11.53 -2.42
C GLU A 59 6.11 -10.75 -1.52
N ALA A 60 5.57 -9.65 -2.03
CA ALA A 60 4.57 -8.85 -1.32
C ALA A 60 3.68 -8.14 -2.32
N ILE A 61 2.49 -7.75 -1.88
CA ILE A 61 1.50 -7.09 -2.72
C ILE A 61 0.92 -5.90 -1.97
N VAL A 62 0.72 -4.78 -2.68
CA VAL A 62 0.01 -3.61 -2.19
C VAL A 62 -1.03 -3.20 -3.21
N CYS A 63 -2.24 -2.89 -2.73
CA CYS A 63 -3.31 -2.34 -3.56
C CYS A 63 -3.55 -0.89 -3.17
N ILE A 64 -3.61 -0.01 -4.15
CA ILE A 64 -3.77 1.42 -3.96
C ILE A 64 -4.95 1.98 -4.72
N ALA A 65 -5.50 3.07 -4.19
CA ALA A 65 -6.48 3.92 -4.85
C ALA A 65 -6.01 5.37 -4.79
N LEU A 66 -6.46 6.19 -5.73
CA LEU A 66 -6.20 7.62 -5.73
C LEU A 66 -7.47 8.34 -5.31
N CYS A 67 -7.39 9.13 -4.25
CA CYS A 67 -8.53 9.80 -3.64
C CYS A 67 -8.27 11.29 -3.45
N PRO A 68 -9.31 12.16 -3.59
CA PRO A 68 -9.18 13.59 -3.31
C PRO A 68 -9.17 13.89 -1.81
N GLU A 69 -9.72 13.00 -0.99
CA GLU A 69 -9.80 13.13 0.46
C GLU A 69 -9.48 11.78 1.12
N VAL A 70 -9.31 11.77 2.44
CA VAL A 70 -9.05 10.56 3.20
C VAL A 70 -10.34 9.76 3.37
N PRO A 71 -10.46 8.55 2.80
CA PRO A 71 -11.65 7.73 2.96
C PRO A 71 -11.68 7.06 4.33
N HIS A 72 -12.87 6.91 4.90
CA HIS A 72 -13.07 6.22 6.17
C HIS A 72 -13.65 4.81 6.00
N THR A 73 -14.13 4.49 4.81
CA THR A 73 -14.68 3.18 4.47
C THR A 73 -14.25 2.79 3.05
N VAL A 74 -14.33 1.50 2.74
CA VAL A 74 -14.11 1.02 1.37
C VAL A 74 -15.11 1.64 0.40
N ARG A 75 -16.36 1.81 0.83
CA ARG A 75 -17.41 2.44 0.01
C ARG A 75 -17.07 3.89 -0.33
N GLU A 76 -16.61 4.67 0.65
CA GLU A 76 -16.14 6.04 0.41
C GLU A 76 -14.95 6.05 -0.53
N MET A 77 -13.99 5.16 -0.32
CA MET A 77 -12.80 5.05 -1.19
C MET A 77 -13.20 4.71 -2.63
N ASP A 78 -14.15 3.81 -2.82
CA ASP A 78 -14.65 3.45 -4.15
C ASP A 78 -15.28 4.67 -4.82
N TYR A 79 -16.17 5.38 -4.14
CA TYR A 79 -16.80 6.60 -4.65
C TYR A 79 -15.78 7.68 -4.98
N MET A 80 -14.85 7.95 -4.08
CA MET A 80 -13.82 8.97 -4.24
C MET A 80 -12.87 8.67 -5.41
N SER A 81 -12.45 7.41 -5.57
CA SER A 81 -11.57 7.03 -6.68
C SER A 81 -12.29 7.06 -8.02
N GLN A 82 -13.58 6.72 -8.07
CA GLN A 82 -14.38 6.91 -9.29
C GLN A 82 -14.47 8.38 -9.69
N ALA A 83 -14.81 9.26 -8.75
CA ALA A 83 -14.91 10.69 -8.98
C ALA A 83 -13.56 11.28 -9.45
N ALA A 84 -12.47 10.93 -8.80
CA ALA A 84 -11.14 11.38 -9.18
C ALA A 84 -10.75 10.95 -10.60
N ASN A 85 -11.14 9.74 -11.00
CA ASN A 85 -10.83 9.21 -12.33
C ASN A 85 -11.72 9.80 -13.43
N GLN A 86 -13.00 10.07 -13.15
CA GLN A 86 -13.97 10.56 -14.14
C GLN A 86 -13.86 12.06 -14.40
N ASP A 87 -13.65 12.87 -13.37
CA ASP A 87 -13.69 14.32 -13.46
C ASP A 87 -12.37 14.95 -13.88
N GLY A 88 -11.36 14.15 -14.21
CA GLY A 88 -10.01 14.66 -14.44
C GLY A 88 -9.37 15.30 -13.21
N LYS A 89 -10.09 15.29 -12.08
CA LYS A 89 -9.56 15.67 -10.78
C LYS A 89 -8.70 14.53 -10.28
N ARG A 90 -7.43 14.60 -10.56
CA ARG A 90 -6.48 13.63 -10.04
C ARG A 90 -6.54 13.65 -8.52
N GLY A 91 -6.82 12.50 -7.93
CA GLY A 91 -6.69 12.35 -6.49
C GLY A 91 -5.26 12.69 -6.07
N GLU A 92 -5.09 13.57 -5.10
CA GLU A 92 -3.79 13.99 -4.59
C GLU A 92 -3.29 13.08 -3.47
N ILE A 93 -4.12 12.14 -3.04
CA ILE A 93 -3.83 11.20 -1.96
C ILE A 93 -3.76 9.80 -2.55
N VAL A 94 -2.64 9.10 -2.34
CA VAL A 94 -2.58 7.68 -2.57
C VAL A 94 -3.03 6.96 -1.29
N VAL A 95 -3.99 6.05 -1.44
CA VAL A 95 -4.55 5.26 -0.34
C VAL A 95 -4.17 3.80 -0.54
N ALA A 96 -3.34 3.27 0.35
CA ALA A 96 -3.08 1.84 0.42
C ALA A 96 -4.17 1.20 1.28
N TYR A 97 -5.02 0.37 0.67
CA TYR A 97 -6.14 -0.25 1.37
C TYR A 97 -5.91 -1.71 1.74
N THR A 98 -4.89 -2.32 1.16
CA THR A 98 -4.43 -3.64 1.60
C THR A 98 -2.97 -3.84 1.24
N VAL A 99 -2.23 -4.49 2.13
CA VAL A 99 -0.87 -4.91 1.91
C VAL A 99 -0.67 -6.26 2.58
N TRP A 100 -0.03 -7.19 1.89
CA TRP A 100 0.37 -8.45 2.51
C TRP A 100 1.67 -8.96 1.91
N SER A 101 2.35 -9.81 2.65
CA SER A 101 3.61 -10.40 2.24
C SER A 101 3.51 -11.91 2.18
N ARG A 102 4.21 -12.49 1.21
CA ARG A 102 4.42 -13.94 1.10
C ARG A 102 5.67 -14.38 1.84
N LYS A 103 6.57 -13.43 2.13
CA LYS A 103 7.83 -13.67 2.86
C LYS A 103 7.98 -12.68 4.00
N ARG A 104 8.59 -13.14 5.09
CA ARG A 104 8.83 -12.34 6.28
C ARG A 104 9.66 -11.09 5.92
N GLY A 105 9.20 -9.92 6.38
CA GLY A 105 9.87 -8.64 6.15
C GLY A 105 9.53 -7.97 4.82
N ALA A 106 8.92 -8.68 3.87
CA ALA A 106 8.61 -8.13 2.55
C ALA A 106 7.56 -7.01 2.61
N GLY A 107 6.61 -7.07 3.54
CA GLY A 107 5.61 -6.02 3.74
C GLY A 107 6.23 -4.66 4.05
N LYS A 108 7.25 -4.62 4.92
CA LYS A 108 8.01 -3.40 5.21
C LYS A 108 8.66 -2.82 3.96
N GLN A 109 9.31 -3.67 3.18
CA GLN A 109 9.99 -3.25 1.96
C GLN A 109 8.99 -2.74 0.92
N THR A 110 7.83 -3.36 0.84
CA THR A 110 6.76 -2.92 -0.06
C THR A 110 6.29 -1.51 0.28
N ILE A 111 6.06 -1.20 1.56
CA ILE A 111 5.69 0.16 1.99
C ILE A 111 6.79 1.16 1.61
N PHE A 112 8.04 0.85 1.90
CA PHE A 112 9.18 1.72 1.59
C PHE A 112 9.29 2.00 0.08
N ILE A 113 9.24 0.97 -0.74
CA ILE A 113 9.34 1.09 -2.19
C ILE A 113 8.13 1.82 -2.78
N THR A 114 6.93 1.58 -2.24
CA THR A 114 5.71 2.29 -2.65
C THR A 114 5.83 3.78 -2.38
N LYS A 115 6.31 4.18 -1.21
CA LYS A 115 6.58 5.58 -0.88
C LYS A 115 7.52 6.21 -1.90
N LYS A 116 8.60 5.52 -2.23
CA LYS A 116 9.60 5.99 -3.18
C LYS A 116 9.02 6.11 -4.59
N LEU A 117 8.27 5.11 -5.05
CA LEU A 117 7.58 5.14 -6.33
C LEU A 117 6.65 6.35 -6.43
N VAL A 118 5.81 6.54 -5.42
CA VAL A 118 4.84 7.64 -5.39
C VAL A 118 5.56 8.99 -5.41
N LYS A 119 6.59 9.16 -4.61
CA LYS A 119 7.37 10.39 -4.55
C LYS A 119 8.06 10.71 -5.87
N ASP A 120 8.68 9.72 -6.50
CA ASP A 120 9.54 9.93 -7.66
C ASP A 120 8.75 9.95 -8.98
N GLU A 121 7.69 9.13 -9.10
CA GLU A 121 6.99 8.89 -10.37
C GLU A 121 5.58 9.49 -10.40
N MET A 122 4.96 9.73 -9.24
CA MET A 122 3.58 10.23 -9.15
C MET A 122 3.57 11.65 -8.59
N LYS A 123 4.02 12.61 -9.40
CA LYS A 123 4.29 14.00 -8.97
C LYS A 123 3.09 14.78 -8.41
N ASN A 124 1.88 14.35 -8.72
CA ASN A 124 0.66 15.00 -8.24
C ASN A 124 0.20 14.49 -6.86
N ILE A 125 0.84 13.45 -6.34
CA ILE A 125 0.50 12.90 -5.05
C ILE A 125 1.28 13.63 -3.96
N ASN A 126 0.57 14.14 -2.96
CA ASN A 126 1.16 14.86 -1.83
C ASN A 126 1.03 14.14 -0.49
N ARG A 127 0.19 13.09 -0.41
CA ARG A 127 -0.01 12.32 0.83
C ARG A 127 -0.10 10.83 0.54
N PHE A 128 0.45 10.04 1.47
CA PHE A 128 0.34 8.58 1.47
C PHE A 128 -0.40 8.16 2.73
N ILE A 129 -1.65 7.71 2.56
CA ILE A 129 -2.56 7.34 3.63
C ILE A 129 -2.94 5.87 3.50
N THR A 130 -3.24 5.21 4.61
CA THR A 130 -3.79 3.85 4.57
C THR A 130 -5.28 3.86 4.91
N LEU A 131 -6.00 2.85 4.44
CA LEU A 131 -7.33 2.51 4.93
C LEU A 131 -7.22 1.10 5.53
N SER A 132 -7.05 1.03 6.83
CA SER A 132 -6.68 -0.19 7.54
C SER A 132 -7.82 -0.73 8.40
N PRO A 133 -7.89 -2.05 8.64
CA PRO A 133 -8.86 -2.59 9.59
C PRO A 133 -8.50 -2.19 11.03
N LEU A 134 -9.51 -2.17 11.92
CA LEU A 134 -9.33 -1.92 13.35
C LEU A 134 -8.79 -3.17 14.06
N THR A 135 -7.57 -3.56 13.74
CA THR A 135 -6.92 -4.73 14.35
C THR A 135 -5.59 -4.36 14.99
N PRO A 136 -5.20 -5.04 16.09
CA PRO A 136 -3.88 -4.82 16.69
C PRO A 136 -2.73 -5.09 15.72
N ILE A 137 -2.87 -6.07 14.83
CA ILE A 137 -1.84 -6.44 13.84
C ILE A 137 -1.61 -5.27 12.88
N ALA A 138 -2.70 -4.67 12.33
CA ALA A 138 -2.59 -3.54 11.41
C ALA A 138 -1.97 -2.32 12.11
N THR A 139 -2.41 -2.02 13.33
CA THR A 139 -1.87 -0.91 14.12
C THR A 139 -0.38 -1.10 14.38
N HIS A 140 0.01 -2.27 14.85
CA HIS A 140 1.41 -2.58 15.14
C HIS A 140 2.29 -2.46 13.87
N PHE A 141 1.81 -3.00 12.75
CA PHE A 141 2.54 -2.96 11.48
C PHE A 141 2.82 -1.52 11.03
N HIS A 142 1.80 -0.67 10.98
CA HIS A 142 1.97 0.68 10.46
C HIS A 142 2.75 1.58 11.42
N ILE A 143 2.51 1.50 12.71
CA ILE A 143 3.27 2.28 13.71
C ILE A 143 4.74 1.87 13.71
N LYS A 144 5.01 0.57 13.67
CA LYS A 144 6.39 0.04 13.63
C LYS A 144 7.15 0.56 12.41
N HIS A 145 6.48 0.79 11.29
CA HIS A 145 7.11 1.24 10.07
C HIS A 145 7.07 2.76 9.86
N GLY A 146 6.76 3.50 10.91
CA GLY A 146 6.93 4.95 10.94
C GLY A 146 5.68 5.75 10.54
N ALA A 147 4.53 5.11 10.36
CA ALA A 147 3.30 5.83 10.10
C ALA A 147 2.73 6.45 11.37
N LYS A 148 1.94 7.51 11.19
CA LYS A 148 1.19 8.14 12.28
C LYS A 148 -0.28 7.79 12.14
N LEU A 149 -0.93 7.45 13.26
CA LEU A 149 -2.38 7.28 13.31
C LEU A 149 -3.03 8.65 13.18
N ILE A 150 -3.87 8.87 12.17
CA ILE A 150 -4.54 10.14 11.95
C ILE A 150 -6.04 10.08 12.21
N ASN A 151 -6.69 8.93 12.03
CA ASN A 151 -8.11 8.75 12.28
C ASN A 151 -8.41 7.35 12.82
N ILE A 152 -9.37 7.28 13.74
CA ILE A 152 -10.05 6.04 14.13
C ILE A 152 -11.51 6.22 13.72
N ASN A 153 -11.99 5.35 12.84
CA ASN A 153 -13.34 5.38 12.27
C ASN A 153 -14.20 4.26 12.87
N ALA A 154 -15.47 4.17 12.46
CA ALA A 154 -16.36 3.15 13.02
C ALA A 154 -15.88 1.72 12.75
N THR A 155 -15.34 1.45 11.54
CA THR A 155 -14.90 0.12 11.11
C THR A 155 -13.48 0.08 10.56
N SER A 156 -12.76 1.20 10.60
CA SER A 156 -11.42 1.31 10.03
C SER A 156 -10.57 2.32 10.79
N GLN A 157 -9.32 2.41 10.41
CA GLN A 157 -8.40 3.45 10.86
C GLN A 157 -7.50 3.88 9.71
N ASN A 158 -7.01 5.12 9.79
CA ASN A 158 -6.12 5.67 8.77
C ASN A 158 -4.76 5.99 9.40
N PHE A 159 -3.71 5.56 8.73
CA PHE A 159 -2.33 5.93 9.06
C PHE A 159 -1.76 6.78 7.93
N GLU A 160 -0.85 7.66 8.28
CA GLU A 160 -0.15 8.50 7.29
C GLU A 160 1.35 8.25 7.36
N TYR A 161 1.95 8.02 6.18
CA TYR A 161 3.39 7.92 6.01
C TYR A 161 3.94 9.22 5.44
N ASP A 162 5.06 9.69 5.99
CA ASP A 162 5.81 10.80 5.41
C ASP A 162 6.63 10.35 4.21
N PHE A 163 6.82 11.24 3.24
CA PHE A 163 7.71 11.01 2.10
C PHE A 163 9.19 11.33 2.38
N ASN A 164 9.47 11.88 3.52
CA ASN A 164 10.82 12.28 3.91
C ASN A 164 11.63 11.14 4.52
#